data_f84e61a9671a56bf7014196ce2cd4388
#
_entry.id   f84e61a9671a56bf7014196ce2cd4388
#
_cell.length_a   1.000
_cell.length_b   1.000
_cell.length_c   1.000
_cell.angle_alpha   90.00
_cell.angle_beta   90.00
_cell.angle_gamma   90.00
#
_symmetry.space_group_name_H-M   'P 1'
#
loop_
_entity.id
_entity.type
_entity.pdbx_description
1 polymer ?
#
loop_
_entity_poly.entity_id
_entity_poly.type
_entity_poly.pdbx_seq_one_letter_code
_entity_poly.pdbx_strand_id
1 'polypeptide(L)'
;MVTSREPEKVFHGGGIDAAVAYFGGEFSGWLDLSTGINPESFVLPELPLSLWHRLPDDYVLQAALNAARGFYGADGQAPMVAAPGTQALIQIMPLLADTGDMAILTPTYQEYAASFQRSGWNVHSCTAIEDIPAHVSVVVVVNPNNPDGRYIPAKQLLNLAGELGRQGGFLIVDEAFADVHEGASLVPHAVHEPLIVLKSFGKFFGLAGVRLGFAFSNPSIVEKIAARLGPWAVSGPALAIAQAAFSHDGLESFRRRIDERREGLSAVFARHKLEEIGGTALFSLVQSEEAYALWEHLAEQHIWVRKFDYAPNWLRVGLAKDQSDLKRLEDALSTFKA
;
A
#
# COMPACT_ATOMS: atom_id res chain seq x y z
N MET A 1 5.71 23.62 -30.69
CA MET A 1 4.41 23.12 -30.21
C MET A 1 4.72 21.95 -29.29
N VAL A 2 4.70 22.15 -27.98
CA VAL A 2 4.85 21.09 -27.01
C VAL A 2 3.48 20.42 -26.89
N THR A 3 3.35 19.24 -27.46
CA THR A 3 2.15 18.41 -27.25
C THR A 3 2.15 17.99 -25.78
N SER A 4 1.30 18.63 -24.98
CA SER A 4 0.97 18.16 -23.63
C SER A 4 0.34 16.78 -23.79
N ARG A 5 1.14 15.71 -23.59
CA ARG A 5 0.55 14.39 -23.32
C ARG A 5 -0.20 14.52 -22.00
N GLU A 6 -1.51 14.29 -22.03
CA GLU A 6 -2.26 14.09 -20.79
C GLU A 6 -1.57 12.97 -20.00
N PRO A 7 -1.43 13.13 -18.67
CA PRO A 7 -0.83 12.10 -17.86
C PRO A 7 -1.64 10.81 -18.02
N GLU A 8 -0.94 9.74 -18.38
CA GLU A 8 -1.52 8.41 -18.55
C GLU A 8 -2.28 8.01 -17.29
N LYS A 9 -3.55 7.67 -17.43
CA LYS A 9 -4.43 7.37 -16.30
C LYS A 9 -3.93 6.09 -15.62
N VAL A 10 -3.42 6.22 -14.40
CA VAL A 10 -3.00 5.07 -13.60
C VAL A 10 -4.21 4.23 -13.22
N PHE A 11 -4.25 2.98 -13.66
CA PHE A 11 -5.26 2.02 -13.21
C PHE A 11 -4.94 1.52 -11.81
N HIS A 12 -5.99 1.34 -10.99
CA HIS A 12 -5.87 0.85 -9.60
C HIS A 12 -6.70 -0.41 -9.41
N GLY A 13 -6.47 -1.14 -8.31
CA GLY A 13 -7.40 -2.16 -7.82
C GLY A 13 -8.66 -1.50 -7.26
N GLY A 14 -9.75 -2.24 -7.12
CA GLY A 14 -11.09 -1.72 -6.87
C GLY A 14 -11.77 -1.32 -8.18
N GLY A 15 -12.68 -0.36 -8.14
CA GLY A 15 -13.40 0.09 -9.33
C GLY A 15 -14.48 -0.88 -9.79
N ILE A 16 -15.18 -1.51 -8.85
CA ILE A 16 -16.32 -2.39 -9.13
C ILE A 16 -17.39 -1.68 -9.95
N ASP A 17 -17.57 -0.37 -9.80
CA ASP A 17 -18.49 0.43 -10.65
C ASP A 17 -18.20 0.27 -12.13
N ALA A 18 -16.92 0.33 -12.51
CA ALA A 18 -16.49 0.13 -13.89
C ALA A 18 -16.68 -1.33 -14.34
N ALA A 19 -16.45 -2.29 -13.46
CA ALA A 19 -16.69 -3.70 -13.72
C ALA A 19 -18.18 -3.97 -13.97
N VAL A 20 -19.07 -3.45 -13.11
CA VAL A 20 -20.54 -3.52 -13.28
C VAL A 20 -20.97 -2.87 -14.60
N ALA A 21 -20.43 -1.70 -14.93
CA ALA A 21 -20.77 -1.00 -16.15
C ALA A 21 -20.41 -1.78 -17.42
N TYR A 22 -19.31 -2.56 -17.40
CA TYR A 22 -18.81 -3.28 -18.56
C TYR A 22 -19.35 -4.71 -18.66
N PHE A 23 -19.38 -5.46 -17.54
CA PHE A 23 -19.77 -6.89 -17.49
C PHE A 23 -21.17 -7.10 -16.92
N GLY A 24 -21.83 -6.05 -16.40
CA GLY A 24 -23.17 -6.19 -15.79
C GLY A 24 -23.13 -6.71 -14.36
N GLY A 25 -24.28 -7.21 -13.90
CA GLY A 25 -24.48 -7.71 -12.54
C GLY A 25 -24.77 -6.59 -11.52
N GLU A 26 -25.15 -7.03 -10.31
CA GLU A 26 -25.36 -6.12 -9.18
C GLU A 26 -24.06 -5.89 -8.42
N PHE A 27 -23.80 -4.68 -7.95
CA PHE A 27 -22.58 -4.31 -7.22
C PHE A 27 -22.27 -5.29 -6.08
N SER A 28 -23.27 -5.68 -5.30
CA SER A 28 -23.14 -6.63 -4.19
C SER A 28 -22.86 -8.07 -4.61
N GLY A 29 -23.05 -8.39 -5.88
CA GLY A 29 -22.78 -9.72 -6.45
C GLY A 29 -21.31 -9.92 -6.85
N TRP A 30 -20.51 -8.84 -6.88
CA TRP A 30 -19.11 -8.92 -7.25
C TRP A 30 -18.21 -9.34 -6.09
N LEU A 31 -17.29 -10.25 -6.39
CA LEU A 31 -16.19 -10.62 -5.50
C LEU A 31 -14.95 -9.80 -5.89
N ASP A 32 -14.61 -8.79 -5.09
CA ASP A 32 -13.43 -7.95 -5.33
C ASP A 32 -12.15 -8.57 -4.74
N LEU A 33 -11.38 -9.22 -5.58
CA LEU A 33 -10.04 -9.71 -5.29
C LEU A 33 -8.94 -8.85 -5.98
N SER A 34 -9.27 -7.65 -6.47
CA SER A 34 -8.32 -6.80 -7.18
C SER A 34 -7.42 -5.99 -6.25
N THR A 35 -7.76 -5.90 -4.97
CA THR A 35 -7.03 -5.11 -3.96
C THR A 35 -6.17 -5.99 -3.07
N GLY A 36 -5.08 -5.43 -2.52
CA GLY A 36 -4.30 -6.06 -1.45
C GLY A 36 -4.77 -5.58 -0.08
N ILE A 37 -6.05 -5.73 0.21
CA ILE A 37 -6.66 -5.31 1.48
C ILE A 37 -7.11 -6.55 2.22
N ASN A 38 -6.84 -6.64 3.53
CA ASN A 38 -7.37 -7.73 4.34
C ASN A 38 -8.90 -7.77 4.22
N PRO A 39 -9.49 -8.87 3.72
CA PRO A 39 -10.94 -8.98 3.56
C PRO A 39 -11.69 -9.10 4.90
N GLU A 40 -10.99 -9.44 5.98
CA GLU A 40 -11.52 -9.39 7.34
C GLU A 40 -11.19 -8.03 7.94
N SER A 41 -12.20 -7.15 7.97
CA SER A 41 -12.04 -5.83 8.58
C SER A 41 -11.97 -5.91 10.09
N PHE A 42 -11.12 -5.08 10.69
CA PHE A 42 -11.14 -4.85 12.12
C PHE A 42 -12.53 -4.36 12.56
N VAL A 43 -13.03 -4.88 13.67
CA VAL A 43 -14.36 -4.52 14.20
C VAL A 43 -14.34 -3.07 14.68
N LEU A 44 -15.17 -2.24 14.09
CA LEU A 44 -15.23 -0.83 14.44
C LEU A 44 -15.74 -0.63 15.87
N PRO A 45 -15.07 0.22 16.68
CA PRO A 45 -15.59 0.59 17.99
C PRO A 45 -16.83 1.49 17.86
N GLU A 46 -17.65 1.51 18.89
CA GLU A 46 -18.68 2.55 19.02
C GLU A 46 -18.01 3.92 19.17
N LEU A 47 -18.38 4.85 18.32
CA LEU A 47 -17.81 6.19 18.30
C LEU A 47 -18.83 7.21 18.83
N PRO A 48 -18.46 8.05 19.83
CA PRO A 48 -19.32 9.12 20.28
C PRO A 48 -19.59 10.14 19.17
N LEU A 49 -20.81 10.64 19.08
CA LEU A 49 -21.23 11.61 18.06
C LEU A 49 -20.37 12.87 18.04
N SER A 50 -19.75 13.24 19.18
CA SER A 50 -18.83 14.38 19.26
C SER A 50 -17.64 14.28 18.30
N LEU A 51 -17.16 13.08 17.97
CA LEU A 51 -16.09 12.89 16.98
C LEU A 51 -16.52 13.24 15.55
N TRP A 52 -17.82 13.22 15.27
CA TRP A 52 -18.38 13.56 13.95
C TRP A 52 -18.73 15.05 13.83
N HIS A 53 -19.05 15.71 14.95
CA HIS A 53 -19.55 17.09 14.96
C HIS A 53 -18.46 18.13 15.24
N ARG A 54 -17.34 17.71 15.83
CA ARG A 54 -16.25 18.62 16.21
C ARG A 54 -15.04 18.40 15.30
N LEU A 55 -14.25 19.44 15.11
CA LEU A 55 -12.91 19.29 14.57
C LEU A 55 -12.08 18.47 15.55
N PRO A 56 -11.15 17.62 15.06
CA PRO A 56 -10.33 16.79 15.93
C PRO A 56 -9.38 17.66 16.78
N ASP A 57 -9.52 17.53 18.08
CA ASP A 57 -8.63 18.17 19.05
C ASP A 57 -7.27 17.44 19.11
N ASP A 58 -6.21 18.12 19.56
CA ASP A 58 -4.88 17.55 19.74
C ASP A 58 -4.89 16.28 20.60
N TYR A 59 -5.74 16.21 21.60
CA TYR A 59 -5.87 15.03 22.44
C TYR A 59 -6.20 13.75 21.62
N VAL A 60 -7.14 13.83 20.68
CA VAL A 60 -7.52 12.70 19.83
C VAL A 60 -6.40 12.33 18.86
N LEU A 61 -5.75 13.35 18.31
CA LEU A 61 -4.60 13.16 17.43
C LEU A 61 -3.45 12.49 18.17
N GLN A 62 -3.03 13.01 19.32
CA GLN A 62 -1.90 12.46 20.08
C GLN A 62 -2.17 11.05 20.60
N ALA A 63 -3.42 10.75 21.00
CA ALA A 63 -3.80 9.38 21.39
C ALA A 63 -3.60 8.38 20.25
N ALA A 64 -4.03 8.72 19.03
CA ALA A 64 -3.83 7.90 17.84
C ALA A 64 -2.34 7.76 17.47
N LEU A 65 -1.57 8.87 17.51
CA LEU A 65 -0.13 8.86 17.23
C LEU A 65 0.65 8.02 18.24
N ASN A 66 0.31 8.08 19.53
CA ASN A 66 0.96 7.28 20.56
C ASN A 66 0.67 5.78 20.37
N ALA A 67 -0.58 5.41 20.08
CA ALA A 67 -0.93 4.04 19.75
C ALA A 67 -0.20 3.53 18.50
N ALA A 68 -0.10 4.37 17.46
CA ALA A 68 0.63 4.04 16.24
C ALA A 68 2.14 3.85 16.51
N ARG A 69 2.79 4.70 17.34
CA ARG A 69 4.20 4.50 17.73
C ARG A 69 4.41 3.14 18.36
N GLY A 70 3.55 2.76 19.32
CA GLY A 70 3.63 1.45 19.97
C GLY A 70 3.47 0.31 18.98
N PHE A 71 2.47 0.36 18.12
CA PHE A 71 2.20 -0.68 17.12
C PHE A 71 3.34 -0.85 16.10
N TYR A 72 3.92 0.25 15.61
CA TYR A 72 4.99 0.23 14.62
C TYR A 72 6.40 0.08 15.24
N GLY A 73 6.51 -0.09 16.54
CA GLY A 73 7.80 -0.26 17.23
C GLY A 73 8.69 0.98 17.23
N ALA A 74 8.10 2.17 17.09
CA ALA A 74 8.82 3.43 17.18
C ALA A 74 9.13 3.80 18.61
N ASP A 75 10.16 4.64 18.82
CA ASP A 75 10.35 5.34 20.09
C ASP A 75 9.09 6.16 20.43
N GLY A 76 8.76 6.24 21.73
CA GLY A 76 7.55 6.93 22.18
C GLY A 76 7.47 8.41 21.83
N GLN A 77 8.61 9.02 21.48
CA GLN A 77 8.72 10.41 21.03
C GLN A 77 9.10 10.52 19.53
N ALA A 78 9.13 9.39 18.80
CA ALA A 78 9.50 9.42 17.38
C ALA A 78 8.64 10.41 16.60
N PRO A 79 9.24 11.32 15.83
CA PRO A 79 8.51 12.26 14.99
C PRO A 79 7.72 11.50 13.92
N MET A 80 6.44 11.83 13.82
CA MET A 80 5.54 11.25 12.84
C MET A 80 4.37 12.18 12.56
N VAL A 81 3.71 11.95 11.44
CA VAL A 81 2.49 12.68 11.05
C VAL A 81 1.44 11.70 10.53
N ALA A 82 0.18 11.96 10.86
CA ALA A 82 -0.97 11.28 10.28
C ALA A 82 -1.51 12.06 9.07
N ALA A 83 -1.95 11.33 8.05
CA ALA A 83 -2.46 11.91 6.80
C ALA A 83 -3.71 11.16 6.30
N PRO A 84 -4.54 11.77 5.43
CA PRO A 84 -5.73 11.11 4.88
C PRO A 84 -5.37 10.04 3.85
N GLY A 85 -4.72 8.98 4.34
CA GLY A 85 -4.15 7.88 3.58
C GLY A 85 -2.74 8.17 3.05
N THR A 86 -2.00 7.11 2.73
CA THR A 86 -0.65 7.23 2.12
C THR A 86 -0.66 7.96 0.79
N GLN A 87 -1.77 7.96 0.05
CA GLN A 87 -1.88 8.69 -1.21
C GLN A 87 -1.67 10.21 -1.04
N ALA A 88 -2.17 10.80 0.04
CA ALA A 88 -1.90 12.21 0.34
C ALA A 88 -0.40 12.46 0.62
N LEU A 89 0.26 11.55 1.32
CA LEU A 89 1.70 11.60 1.56
C LEU A 89 2.47 11.49 0.24
N ILE A 90 2.12 10.53 -0.62
CA ILE A 90 2.75 10.34 -1.94
C ILE A 90 2.75 11.64 -2.76
N GLN A 91 1.62 12.39 -2.75
CA GLN A 91 1.54 13.68 -3.45
C GLN A 91 2.43 14.78 -2.84
N ILE A 92 2.80 14.65 -1.56
CA ILE A 92 3.66 15.61 -0.86
C ILE A 92 5.15 15.29 -1.06
N MET A 93 5.52 14.02 -1.25
CA MET A 93 6.93 13.59 -1.33
C MET A 93 7.78 14.43 -2.32
N PRO A 94 7.33 14.69 -3.56
CA PRO A 94 8.10 15.48 -4.51
C PRO A 94 8.36 16.93 -4.07
N LEU A 95 7.59 17.43 -3.11
CA LEU A 95 7.66 18.82 -2.63
C LEU A 95 8.59 18.99 -1.41
N LEU A 96 9.25 17.92 -0.96
CA LEU A 96 10.13 17.95 0.22
C LEU A 96 11.54 18.43 -0.09
N ALA A 97 11.94 18.42 -1.35
CA ALA A 97 13.21 18.91 -1.86
C ALA A 97 13.02 19.66 -3.17
N ASP A 98 14.05 20.34 -3.61
CA ASP A 98 14.10 20.99 -4.93
C ASP A 98 14.06 19.91 -6.03
N THR A 99 13.44 20.23 -7.16
CA THR A 99 13.31 19.32 -8.30
C THR A 99 14.67 18.90 -8.84
N GLY A 100 14.79 17.64 -9.19
CA GLY A 100 16.04 17.05 -9.69
C GLY A 100 15.79 15.63 -10.23
N ASP A 101 16.70 14.74 -9.96
CA ASP A 101 16.63 13.35 -10.35
C ASP A 101 16.23 12.47 -9.16
N MET A 102 15.23 11.60 -9.40
CA MET A 102 14.83 10.56 -8.45
C MET A 102 14.85 9.20 -9.11
N ALA A 103 15.06 8.15 -8.31
CA ALA A 103 14.94 6.78 -8.78
C ALA A 103 13.81 6.03 -8.06
N ILE A 104 13.21 5.09 -8.77
CA ILE A 104 12.20 4.18 -8.22
C ILE A 104 12.46 2.76 -8.68
N LEU A 105 12.40 1.80 -7.76
CA LEU A 105 12.55 0.39 -8.10
C LEU A 105 11.26 -0.15 -8.71
N THR A 106 11.35 -0.55 -9.98
CA THR A 106 10.21 -1.01 -10.79
C THR A 106 10.29 -2.52 -11.07
N PRO A 107 9.17 -3.18 -11.46
CA PRO A 107 7.81 -2.64 -11.44
C PRO A 107 7.31 -2.39 -10.02
N THR A 108 6.51 -1.33 -9.81
CA THR A 108 5.97 -1.00 -8.49
C THR A 108 4.69 -0.16 -8.60
N TYR A 109 4.23 0.39 -7.48
CA TYR A 109 3.07 1.27 -7.41
C TYR A 109 3.32 2.57 -8.18
N GLN A 110 2.61 2.74 -9.28
CA GLN A 110 2.86 3.78 -10.30
C GLN A 110 2.62 5.21 -9.82
N GLU A 111 1.86 5.42 -8.74
CA GLU A 111 1.54 6.76 -8.24
C GLU A 111 2.77 7.56 -7.80
N TYR A 112 3.85 6.88 -7.36
CA TYR A 112 5.09 7.57 -7.03
C TYR A 112 5.71 8.22 -8.26
N ALA A 113 5.94 7.43 -9.31
CA ALA A 113 6.49 7.95 -10.56
C ALA A 113 5.61 9.07 -11.12
N ALA A 114 4.30 8.87 -11.17
CA ALA A 114 3.35 9.87 -11.65
C ALA A 114 3.35 11.16 -10.82
N SER A 115 3.46 11.07 -9.49
CA SER A 115 3.52 12.23 -8.60
C SER A 115 4.79 13.05 -8.80
N PHE A 116 5.96 12.38 -8.87
CA PHE A 116 7.23 13.04 -9.11
C PHE A 116 7.31 13.67 -10.49
N GLN A 117 6.86 12.97 -11.54
CA GLN A 117 6.79 13.50 -12.91
C GLN A 117 5.92 14.74 -13.01
N ARG A 118 4.71 14.74 -12.40
CA ARG A 118 3.81 15.91 -12.36
C ARG A 118 4.45 17.11 -11.65
N SER A 119 5.36 16.85 -10.74
CA SER A 119 6.09 17.88 -9.99
C SER A 119 7.41 18.31 -10.66
N GLY A 120 7.66 17.84 -11.90
CA GLY A 120 8.82 18.27 -12.70
C GLY A 120 10.13 17.51 -12.44
N TRP A 121 10.07 16.37 -11.73
CA TRP A 121 11.25 15.55 -11.48
C TRP A 121 11.58 14.64 -12.67
N ASN A 122 12.87 14.38 -12.88
CA ASN A 122 13.33 13.30 -13.75
C ASN A 122 13.22 11.97 -13.00
N VAL A 123 12.43 11.04 -13.52
CA VAL A 123 12.19 9.74 -12.89
C VAL A 123 12.99 8.64 -13.59
N HIS A 124 13.93 8.04 -12.86
CA HIS A 124 14.72 6.90 -13.29
C HIS A 124 14.10 5.60 -12.78
N SER A 125 13.62 4.75 -13.70
CA SER A 125 13.14 3.41 -13.37
C SER A 125 14.32 2.44 -13.30
N CYS A 126 14.53 1.83 -12.13
CA CYS A 126 15.61 0.88 -11.87
C CYS A 126 15.01 -0.49 -11.50
N THR A 127 15.68 -1.58 -11.80
CA THR A 127 15.25 -2.93 -11.44
C THR A 127 15.89 -3.44 -10.15
N ALA A 128 17.06 -2.90 -9.81
CA ALA A 128 17.82 -3.23 -8.62
C ALA A 128 18.42 -1.94 -7.99
N ILE A 129 18.88 -2.04 -6.74
CA ILE A 129 19.55 -0.93 -6.04
C ILE A 129 20.83 -0.53 -6.77
N GLU A 130 21.53 -1.50 -7.32
CA GLU A 130 22.80 -1.34 -8.03
C GLU A 130 22.66 -0.55 -9.34
N ASP A 131 21.44 -0.47 -9.88
CA ASP A 131 21.14 0.27 -11.12
C ASP A 131 20.87 1.77 -10.86
N ILE A 132 20.80 2.19 -9.59
CA ILE A 132 20.46 3.57 -9.23
C ILE A 132 21.59 4.51 -9.65
N PRO A 133 21.33 5.54 -10.50
CA PRO A 133 22.36 6.48 -10.91
C PRO A 133 22.93 7.25 -9.71
N ALA A 134 24.25 7.42 -9.66
CA ALA A 134 24.94 8.04 -8.53
C ALA A 134 24.56 9.51 -8.26
N HIS A 135 23.95 10.21 -9.22
CA HIS A 135 23.54 11.61 -9.09
C HIS A 135 22.11 11.78 -8.55
N VAL A 136 21.38 10.69 -8.33
CA VAL A 136 20.00 10.72 -7.82
C VAL A 136 20.00 11.16 -6.36
N SER A 137 19.13 12.10 -6.02
CA SER A 137 18.99 12.61 -4.64
C SER A 137 17.85 12.00 -3.85
N VAL A 138 16.83 11.47 -4.54
CA VAL A 138 15.66 10.84 -3.90
C VAL A 138 15.46 9.45 -4.49
N VAL A 139 15.28 8.46 -3.62
CA VAL A 139 14.95 7.10 -4.03
C VAL A 139 13.65 6.67 -3.38
N VAL A 140 12.80 5.99 -4.14
CA VAL A 140 11.55 5.38 -3.65
C VAL A 140 11.64 3.87 -3.75
N VAL A 141 11.33 3.20 -2.65
CA VAL A 141 11.22 1.74 -2.55
C VAL A 141 9.91 1.37 -1.88
N VAL A 142 9.11 0.53 -2.51
CA VAL A 142 7.94 -0.10 -1.87
C VAL A 142 8.41 -1.44 -1.29
N ASN A 143 8.23 -1.66 0.02
CA ASN A 143 8.82 -2.81 0.72
C ASN A 143 7.92 -3.36 1.85
N PRO A 144 7.30 -4.52 1.70
CA PRO A 144 7.27 -5.39 0.52
C PRO A 144 6.64 -4.74 -0.70
N ASN A 145 7.14 -5.09 -1.88
CA ASN A 145 6.73 -4.43 -3.12
C ASN A 145 5.33 -4.87 -3.61
N ASN A 146 4.67 -3.99 -4.30
CA ASN A 146 3.46 -4.25 -5.06
C ASN A 146 3.76 -3.99 -6.55
N PRO A 147 3.66 -5.01 -7.47
CA PRO A 147 2.82 -6.20 -7.28
C PRO A 147 3.56 -7.50 -6.94
N ASP A 148 4.88 -7.55 -6.99
CA ASP A 148 5.65 -8.80 -6.97
C ASP A 148 6.00 -9.33 -5.56
N GLY A 149 5.75 -8.53 -4.52
CA GLY A 149 6.07 -8.91 -3.15
C GLY A 149 7.58 -8.90 -2.83
N ARG A 150 8.44 -8.43 -3.74
CA ARG A 150 9.87 -8.31 -3.52
C ARG A 150 10.15 -7.61 -2.20
N TYR A 151 11.03 -8.20 -1.40
CA TYR A 151 11.45 -7.68 -0.12
C TYR A 151 12.95 -7.39 -0.12
N ILE A 152 13.31 -6.19 0.27
CA ILE A 152 14.69 -5.74 0.42
C ILE A 152 15.02 -5.69 1.90
N PRO A 153 16.08 -6.38 2.37
CA PRO A 153 16.47 -6.38 3.76
C PRO A 153 16.77 -4.98 4.31
N ALA A 154 16.38 -4.71 5.55
CA ALA A 154 16.55 -3.43 6.22
C ALA A 154 17.99 -2.89 6.13
N LYS A 155 18.99 -3.76 6.29
CA LYS A 155 20.41 -3.37 6.19
C LYS A 155 20.77 -2.74 4.85
N GLN A 156 20.22 -3.26 3.73
CA GLN A 156 20.48 -2.70 2.39
C GLN A 156 19.83 -1.32 2.24
N LEU A 157 18.59 -1.18 2.72
CA LEU A 157 17.87 0.09 2.67
C LEU A 157 18.50 1.16 3.57
N LEU A 158 19.00 0.80 4.75
CA LEU A 158 19.72 1.72 5.63
C LEU A 158 21.06 2.16 5.02
N ASN A 159 21.79 1.25 4.36
CA ASN A 159 23.00 1.63 3.64
C ASN A 159 22.68 2.63 2.53
N LEU A 160 21.65 2.36 1.72
CA LEU A 160 21.19 3.27 0.67
C LEU A 160 20.77 4.63 1.23
N ALA A 161 20.02 4.66 2.34
CA ALA A 161 19.65 5.91 3.01
C ALA A 161 20.89 6.70 3.43
N GLY A 162 21.89 6.04 4.04
CA GLY A 162 23.14 6.68 4.44
C GLY A 162 23.96 7.22 3.24
N GLU A 163 23.92 6.52 2.09
CA GLU A 163 24.56 6.99 0.85
C GLU A 163 23.88 8.23 0.29
N LEU A 164 22.54 8.23 0.22
CA LEU A 164 21.76 9.37 -0.21
C LEU A 164 21.96 10.57 0.72
N GLY A 165 21.99 10.34 2.04
CA GLY A 165 22.16 11.41 3.03
C GLY A 165 23.50 12.13 2.92
N ARG A 166 24.59 11.45 2.54
CA ARG A 166 25.90 12.07 2.28
C ARG A 166 25.88 13.06 1.11
N GLN A 167 24.88 12.90 0.23
CA GLN A 167 24.67 13.79 -0.93
C GLN A 167 23.52 14.81 -0.67
N GLY A 168 23.01 14.89 0.56
CA GLY A 168 21.89 15.76 0.90
C GLY A 168 20.52 15.25 0.45
N GLY A 169 20.44 13.98 0.02
CA GLY A 169 19.22 13.31 -0.42
C GLY A 169 18.55 12.48 0.68
N PHE A 170 17.53 11.71 0.32
CA PHE A 170 16.82 10.83 1.24
C PHE A 170 16.14 9.64 0.53
N LEU A 171 15.88 8.59 1.32
CA LEU A 171 15.16 7.41 0.92
C LEU A 171 13.70 7.48 1.39
N ILE A 172 12.75 7.14 0.51
CA ILE A 172 11.34 6.92 0.86
C ILE A 172 11.07 5.42 0.79
N VAL A 173 10.62 4.83 1.90
CA VAL A 173 10.20 3.43 1.95
C VAL A 173 8.70 3.36 2.24
N ASP A 174 7.95 2.82 1.29
CA ASP A 174 6.51 2.56 1.46
C ASP A 174 6.32 1.15 2.02
N GLU A 175 5.92 1.08 3.27
CA GLU A 175 5.67 -0.15 4.02
C GLU A 175 4.16 -0.48 4.11
N ALA A 176 3.36 -0.13 3.10
CA ALA A 176 1.92 -0.38 3.12
C ALA A 176 1.53 -1.85 3.33
N PHE A 177 2.42 -2.79 3.03
CA PHE A 177 2.19 -4.24 3.15
C PHE A 177 3.07 -4.92 4.21
N ALA A 178 3.81 -4.16 5.02
CA ALA A 178 4.75 -4.72 6.00
C ALA A 178 4.10 -5.16 7.33
N ASP A 179 2.86 -4.72 7.64
CA ASP A 179 2.27 -4.85 8.98
C ASP A 179 1.86 -6.28 9.36
N VAL A 180 1.81 -7.19 8.39
CA VAL A 180 1.51 -8.61 8.65
C VAL A 180 2.68 -9.30 9.36
N HIS A 181 3.92 -8.93 9.03
CA HIS A 181 5.12 -9.52 9.60
C HIS A 181 5.77 -8.59 10.61
N GLU A 182 5.90 -9.05 11.86
CA GLU A 182 6.55 -8.29 12.92
C GLU A 182 8.07 -8.13 12.64
N GLY A 183 8.62 -6.99 13.05
CA GLY A 183 10.06 -6.74 13.00
C GLY A 183 10.62 -6.40 11.61
N ALA A 184 9.79 -6.35 10.57
CA ALA A 184 10.23 -6.03 9.22
C ALA A 184 10.30 -4.51 8.92
N SER A 185 9.85 -3.66 9.85
CA SER A 185 9.72 -2.21 9.62
C SER A 185 11.01 -1.44 9.85
N LEU A 186 11.23 -0.42 9.01
CA LEU A 186 12.29 0.58 9.18
C LEU A 186 11.90 1.75 10.09
N VAL A 187 10.67 1.77 10.61
CA VAL A 187 10.18 2.84 11.48
C VAL A 187 11.13 3.13 12.67
N PRO A 188 11.72 2.12 13.37
CA PRO A 188 12.66 2.38 14.46
C PRO A 188 13.91 3.17 14.04
N HIS A 189 14.26 3.19 12.77
CA HIS A 189 15.45 3.86 12.22
C HIS A 189 15.14 5.23 11.62
N ALA A 190 13.86 5.54 11.34
CA ALA A 190 13.45 6.71 10.55
C ALA A 190 13.86 8.07 11.18
N VAL A 191 14.07 8.13 12.50
CA VAL A 191 14.44 9.36 13.20
C VAL A 191 15.90 9.77 12.96
N HIS A 192 16.79 8.80 12.79
CA HIS A 192 18.24 8.97 12.76
C HIS A 192 18.84 8.97 11.36
N GLU A 193 18.09 8.50 10.39
CA GLU A 193 18.56 8.35 9.01
C GLU A 193 17.84 9.33 8.07
N PRO A 194 18.40 9.65 6.91
CA PRO A 194 17.71 10.40 5.86
C PRO A 194 16.67 9.53 5.18
N LEU A 195 15.66 9.13 5.96
CA LEU A 195 14.68 8.12 5.67
C LEU A 195 13.28 8.62 5.97
N ILE A 196 12.34 8.34 5.07
CA ILE A 196 10.90 8.54 5.28
C ILE A 196 10.24 7.16 5.16
N VAL A 197 9.58 6.71 6.21
CA VAL A 197 8.82 5.45 6.20
C VAL A 197 7.33 5.77 6.16
N LEU A 198 6.63 5.26 5.14
CA LEU A 198 5.19 5.42 5.00
C LEU A 198 4.46 4.16 5.44
N LYS A 199 3.39 4.33 6.22
CA LYS A 199 2.55 3.26 6.74
C LYS A 199 1.10 3.44 6.32
N SER A 200 0.45 2.37 5.89
CA SER A 200 -0.94 2.37 5.45
C SER A 200 -1.84 1.62 6.43
N PHE A 201 -2.67 2.34 7.16
CA PHE A 201 -3.63 1.75 8.11
C PHE A 201 -4.62 0.79 7.45
N GLY A 202 -5.11 1.15 6.26
CA GLY A 202 -6.25 0.48 5.63
C GLY A 202 -5.97 -0.93 5.08
N LYS A 203 -4.70 -1.33 4.89
CA LYS A 203 -4.35 -2.62 4.28
C LYS A 203 -4.48 -3.77 5.27
N PHE A 204 -3.71 -3.73 6.33
CA PHE A 204 -3.68 -4.75 7.38
C PHE A 204 -5.02 -4.85 8.11
N PHE A 205 -5.60 -3.72 8.53
CA PHE A 205 -6.85 -3.69 9.28
C PHE A 205 -8.11 -3.87 8.42
N GLY A 206 -7.99 -3.99 7.10
CA GLY A 206 -9.15 -4.15 6.22
C GLY A 206 -10.07 -2.92 6.17
N LEU A 207 -9.55 -1.74 6.49
CA LEU A 207 -10.30 -0.50 6.66
C LEU A 207 -9.83 0.61 5.69
N ALA A 208 -9.68 0.26 4.42
CA ALA A 208 -9.20 1.21 3.41
C ALA A 208 -10.06 2.48 3.30
N GLY A 209 -11.37 2.37 3.57
CA GLY A 209 -12.32 3.49 3.57
C GLY A 209 -12.12 4.51 4.68
N VAL A 210 -11.40 4.17 5.76
CA VAL A 210 -11.05 5.09 6.86
C VAL A 210 -10.11 6.20 6.39
N ARG A 211 -9.38 5.99 5.30
CA ARG A 211 -8.45 6.95 4.70
C ARG A 211 -7.42 7.46 5.71
N LEU A 212 -6.58 6.57 6.23
CA LEU A 212 -5.54 6.91 7.20
C LEU A 212 -4.19 6.29 6.81
N GLY A 213 -3.13 7.07 6.93
CA GLY A 213 -1.75 6.66 6.76
C GLY A 213 -0.84 7.51 7.64
N PHE A 214 0.41 7.08 7.78
CA PHE A 214 1.40 7.76 8.61
C PHE A 214 2.73 7.89 7.87
N ALA A 215 3.47 8.94 8.19
CA ALA A 215 4.86 9.09 7.81
C ALA A 215 5.72 9.25 9.06
N PHE A 216 6.81 8.49 9.13
CA PHE A 216 7.85 8.58 10.14
C PHE A 216 9.13 9.08 9.49
N SER A 217 9.79 10.05 10.11
CA SER A 217 11.06 10.60 9.64
C SER A 217 11.71 11.45 10.73
N ASN A 218 12.79 12.15 10.40
CA ASN A 218 13.36 13.14 11.29
C ASN A 218 12.41 14.36 11.49
N PRO A 219 12.61 15.16 12.55
CA PRO A 219 11.71 16.28 12.89
C PRO A 219 11.49 17.27 11.73
N SER A 220 12.56 17.66 11.04
CA SER A 220 12.49 18.65 9.97
C SER A 220 11.61 18.20 8.80
N ILE A 221 11.70 16.93 8.40
CA ILE A 221 10.87 16.37 7.34
C ILE A 221 9.41 16.26 7.79
N VAL A 222 9.17 15.77 9.02
CA VAL A 222 7.81 15.66 9.58
C VAL A 222 7.13 17.03 9.64
N GLU A 223 7.84 18.08 10.08
CA GLU A 223 7.32 19.46 10.09
C GLU A 223 6.96 19.95 8.68
N LYS A 224 7.82 19.68 7.68
CA LYS A 224 7.52 20.02 6.28
C LYS A 224 6.28 19.30 5.74
N ILE A 225 6.08 18.03 6.09
CA ILE A 225 4.89 17.28 5.70
C ILE A 225 3.66 17.84 6.40
N ALA A 226 3.73 18.05 7.72
CA ALA A 226 2.63 18.59 8.51
C ALA A 226 2.18 19.98 8.01
N ALA A 227 3.13 20.87 7.68
CA ALA A 227 2.84 22.19 7.12
C ALA A 227 2.07 22.12 5.78
N ARG A 228 2.32 21.09 4.95
CA ARG A 228 1.62 20.89 3.67
C ARG A 228 0.25 20.26 3.82
N LEU A 229 0.09 19.39 4.81
CA LEU A 229 -1.21 18.80 5.13
C LEU A 229 -2.18 19.83 5.73
N GLY A 230 -1.64 20.80 6.48
CA GLY A 230 -2.43 21.76 7.22
C GLY A 230 -3.10 21.17 8.47
N PRO A 231 -3.86 21.99 9.20
CA PRO A 231 -4.58 21.55 10.40
C PRO A 231 -5.72 20.59 10.04
N TRP A 232 -6.05 19.70 10.97
CA TRP A 232 -7.20 18.78 10.88
C TRP A 232 -7.21 17.86 9.65
N ALA A 233 -6.05 17.48 9.16
CA ALA A 233 -5.90 16.65 7.95
C ALA A 233 -6.61 15.29 8.06
N VAL A 234 -6.76 14.74 9.28
CA VAL A 234 -7.40 13.45 9.53
C VAL A 234 -8.63 13.65 10.41
N SER A 235 -9.73 12.99 10.06
CA SER A 235 -11.00 13.11 10.80
C SER A 235 -10.91 12.48 12.20
N GLY A 236 -11.69 13.01 13.16
CA GLY A 236 -11.80 12.47 14.51
C GLY A 236 -12.16 10.97 14.54
N PRO A 237 -13.17 10.51 13.77
CA PRO A 237 -13.49 9.10 13.66
C PRO A 237 -12.32 8.23 13.21
N ALA A 238 -11.56 8.64 12.18
CA ALA A 238 -10.43 7.88 11.68
C ALA A 238 -9.33 7.73 12.75
N LEU A 239 -9.03 8.79 13.51
CA LEU A 239 -8.07 8.78 14.60
C LEU A 239 -8.52 7.85 15.75
N ALA A 240 -9.78 7.91 16.14
CA ALA A 240 -10.31 7.07 17.21
C ALA A 240 -10.35 5.58 16.83
N ILE A 241 -10.70 5.26 15.57
CA ILE A 241 -10.63 3.89 15.04
C ILE A 241 -9.20 3.39 15.06
N ALA A 242 -8.24 4.19 14.65
CA ALA A 242 -6.84 3.82 14.64
C ALA A 242 -6.31 3.55 16.06
N GLN A 243 -6.62 4.42 17.02
CA GLN A 243 -6.25 4.22 18.41
C GLN A 243 -6.77 2.87 18.93
N ALA A 244 -8.04 2.55 18.69
CA ALA A 244 -8.63 1.28 19.13
C ALA A 244 -7.98 0.07 18.44
N ALA A 245 -7.73 0.16 17.14
CA ALA A 245 -7.14 -0.93 16.38
C ALA A 245 -5.69 -1.20 16.77
N PHE A 246 -4.85 -0.18 16.94
CA PHE A 246 -3.47 -0.32 17.34
C PHE A 246 -3.29 -0.82 18.79
N SER A 247 -4.27 -0.55 19.64
CA SER A 247 -4.25 -0.98 21.05
C SER A 247 -4.95 -2.33 21.28
N HIS A 248 -5.31 -3.05 20.21
CA HIS A 248 -6.04 -4.30 20.33
C HIS A 248 -5.14 -5.49 20.63
N ASP A 249 -5.45 -6.27 21.66
CA ASP A 249 -4.64 -7.42 22.12
C ASP A 249 -4.68 -8.63 21.16
N GLY A 250 -5.64 -8.66 20.24
CA GLY A 250 -5.87 -9.81 19.34
C GLY A 250 -5.10 -9.77 18.01
N LEU A 251 -4.09 -8.92 17.85
CA LEU A 251 -3.40 -8.70 16.57
C LEU A 251 -2.64 -9.92 16.06
N GLU A 252 -2.08 -10.75 16.95
CA GLU A 252 -1.43 -12.00 16.57
C GLU A 252 -2.41 -12.98 15.91
N SER A 253 -3.59 -13.14 16.50
CA SER A 253 -4.63 -13.98 15.88
C SER A 253 -5.15 -13.41 14.56
N PHE A 254 -5.13 -12.09 14.42
CA PHE A 254 -5.50 -11.40 13.18
C PHE A 254 -4.48 -11.69 12.07
N ARG A 255 -3.16 -11.64 12.37
CA ARG A 255 -2.09 -12.03 11.43
C ARG A 255 -2.21 -13.48 11.00
N ARG A 256 -2.38 -14.40 11.96
CA ARG A 256 -2.54 -15.83 11.65
C ARG A 256 -3.69 -16.10 10.69
N ARG A 257 -4.85 -15.43 10.84
CA ARG A 257 -5.97 -15.60 9.91
C ARG A 257 -5.69 -15.04 8.50
N ILE A 258 -4.82 -14.04 8.38
CA ILE A 258 -4.32 -13.57 7.08
C ILE A 258 -3.48 -14.67 6.43
N ASP A 259 -2.53 -15.27 7.17
CA ASP A 259 -1.66 -16.33 6.68
C ASP A 259 -2.47 -17.56 6.25
N GLU A 260 -3.45 -18.00 7.05
CA GLU A 260 -4.36 -19.11 6.71
C GLU A 260 -5.12 -18.85 5.39
N ARG A 261 -5.59 -17.62 5.16
CA ARG A 261 -6.24 -17.24 3.88
C ARG A 261 -5.26 -17.25 2.72
N ARG A 262 -4.04 -16.78 2.98
CA ARG A 262 -2.98 -16.74 1.97
C ARG A 262 -2.58 -18.16 1.53
N GLU A 263 -2.43 -19.07 2.48
CA GLU A 263 -2.18 -20.50 2.20
C GLU A 263 -3.33 -21.13 1.41
N GLY A 264 -4.57 -20.85 1.79
CA GLY A 264 -5.75 -21.31 1.06
C GLY A 264 -5.78 -20.84 -0.39
N LEU A 265 -5.43 -19.59 -0.65
CA LEU A 265 -5.35 -19.01 -2.00
C LEU A 265 -4.24 -19.70 -2.83
N SER A 266 -3.05 -19.89 -2.26
CA SER A 266 -1.94 -20.59 -2.92
C SER A 266 -2.29 -22.04 -3.25
N ALA A 267 -3.02 -22.71 -2.36
CA ALA A 267 -3.48 -24.09 -2.60
C ALA A 267 -4.47 -24.16 -3.79
N VAL A 268 -5.33 -23.16 -3.97
CA VAL A 268 -6.21 -23.05 -5.15
C VAL A 268 -5.37 -22.92 -6.42
N PHE A 269 -4.41 -22.00 -6.46
CA PHE A 269 -3.55 -21.82 -7.64
C PHE A 269 -2.77 -23.08 -8.00
N ALA A 270 -2.21 -23.78 -7.00
CA ALA A 270 -1.49 -25.02 -7.21
C ALA A 270 -2.39 -26.11 -7.86
N ARG A 271 -3.65 -26.26 -7.42
CA ARG A 271 -4.61 -27.20 -8.01
C ARG A 271 -4.93 -26.88 -9.46
N HIS A 272 -4.96 -25.61 -9.83
CA HIS A 272 -5.24 -25.14 -11.20
C HIS A 272 -3.98 -24.88 -12.03
N LYS A 273 -2.79 -25.24 -11.52
CA LYS A 273 -1.50 -25.08 -12.20
C LYS A 273 -1.21 -23.64 -12.63
N LEU A 274 -1.74 -22.67 -11.90
CA LEU A 274 -1.38 -21.28 -12.06
C LEU A 274 -0.06 -21.02 -11.34
N GLU A 275 0.92 -20.50 -12.08
CA GLU A 275 2.24 -20.22 -11.54
C GLU A 275 2.19 -18.96 -10.65
N GLU A 276 2.43 -19.13 -9.36
CA GLU A 276 2.56 -18.04 -8.42
C GLU A 276 4.01 -17.55 -8.41
N ILE A 277 4.25 -16.35 -8.94
CA ILE A 277 5.59 -15.78 -9.12
C ILE A 277 5.96 -14.76 -8.03
N GLY A 278 5.05 -14.45 -7.11
CA GLY A 278 5.28 -13.51 -6.03
C GLY A 278 4.03 -13.13 -5.27
N GLY A 279 4.15 -12.11 -4.42
CA GLY A 279 3.05 -11.59 -3.62
C GLY A 279 3.46 -11.18 -2.21
N THR A 280 2.48 -10.76 -1.43
CA THR A 280 2.60 -10.47 0.00
C THR A 280 1.65 -11.36 0.78
N ALA A 281 1.59 -11.21 2.10
CA ALA A 281 0.55 -11.90 2.88
C ALA A 281 -0.89 -11.50 2.48
N LEU A 282 -1.09 -10.38 1.79
CA LEU A 282 -2.41 -9.85 1.42
C LEU A 282 -2.81 -10.09 -0.05
N PHE A 283 -1.92 -10.60 -0.87
CA PHE A 283 -2.21 -10.92 -2.27
C PHE A 283 -1.16 -11.86 -2.88
N SER A 284 -1.54 -12.54 -3.94
CA SER A 284 -0.66 -13.30 -4.82
C SER A 284 -0.49 -12.60 -6.16
N LEU A 285 0.69 -12.74 -6.75
CA LEU A 285 0.94 -12.44 -8.15
C LEU A 285 1.10 -13.74 -8.90
N VAL A 286 0.21 -14.00 -9.86
CA VAL A 286 0.27 -15.19 -10.73
C VAL A 286 0.64 -14.80 -12.14
N GLN A 287 1.33 -15.71 -12.83
CA GLN A 287 1.70 -15.57 -14.23
C GLN A 287 0.96 -16.62 -15.08
N SER A 288 0.48 -16.18 -16.25
CA SER A 288 -0.12 -17.05 -17.28
C SER A 288 0.04 -16.39 -18.63
N GLU A 289 0.34 -17.16 -19.66
CA GLU A 289 0.31 -16.68 -21.05
C GLU A 289 -1.09 -16.19 -21.46
N GLU A 290 -2.12 -16.72 -20.81
CA GLU A 290 -3.53 -16.38 -21.05
C GLU A 290 -4.12 -15.49 -19.95
N ALA A 291 -3.29 -14.71 -19.23
CA ALA A 291 -3.74 -13.91 -18.11
C ALA A 291 -4.88 -12.94 -18.48
N TYR A 292 -4.87 -12.37 -19.69
CA TYR A 292 -5.96 -11.49 -20.12
C TYR A 292 -7.28 -12.25 -20.30
N ALA A 293 -7.26 -13.43 -20.97
CA ALA A 293 -8.45 -14.26 -21.16
C ALA A 293 -8.97 -14.79 -19.80
N LEU A 294 -8.06 -15.18 -18.91
CA LEU A 294 -8.41 -15.56 -17.55
C LEU A 294 -9.04 -14.41 -16.75
N TRP A 295 -8.49 -13.19 -16.87
CA TRP A 295 -9.08 -12.00 -16.24
C TRP A 295 -10.49 -11.72 -16.73
N GLU A 296 -10.73 -11.82 -18.05
CA GLU A 296 -12.04 -11.61 -18.67
C GLU A 296 -13.03 -12.70 -18.22
N HIS A 297 -12.62 -13.97 -18.25
CA HIS A 297 -13.41 -15.10 -17.78
C HIS A 297 -13.84 -14.95 -16.30
N LEU A 298 -12.92 -14.53 -15.42
CA LEU A 298 -13.23 -14.25 -14.02
C LEU A 298 -14.22 -13.07 -13.88
N ALA A 299 -14.03 -12.01 -14.67
CA ALA A 299 -14.90 -10.85 -14.65
C ALA A 299 -16.33 -11.18 -15.14
N GLU A 300 -16.50 -12.04 -16.15
CA GLU A 300 -17.81 -12.55 -16.58
C GLU A 300 -18.55 -13.34 -15.49
N GLN A 301 -17.81 -13.90 -14.53
CA GLN A 301 -18.36 -14.57 -13.34
C GLN A 301 -18.43 -13.64 -12.12
N HIS A 302 -18.30 -12.33 -12.35
CA HIS A 302 -18.32 -11.29 -11.33
C HIS A 302 -17.23 -11.46 -10.25
N ILE A 303 -16.02 -11.92 -10.66
CA ILE A 303 -14.83 -11.97 -9.83
C ILE A 303 -13.81 -10.98 -10.39
N TRP A 304 -13.50 -9.96 -9.61
CA TRP A 304 -12.63 -8.86 -10.06
C TRP A 304 -11.22 -9.04 -9.55
N VAL A 305 -10.25 -9.24 -10.44
CA VAL A 305 -8.82 -9.34 -10.13
C VAL A 305 -8.04 -8.24 -10.85
N ARG A 306 -6.82 -7.98 -10.43
CA ARG A 306 -6.00 -6.91 -10.99
C ARG A 306 -5.14 -7.42 -12.14
N LYS A 307 -5.30 -6.84 -13.34
CA LYS A 307 -4.39 -6.99 -14.48
C LYS A 307 -3.43 -5.81 -14.60
N PHE A 308 -2.37 -5.95 -15.38
CA PHE A 308 -1.35 -4.92 -15.58
C PHE A 308 -1.07 -4.71 -17.06
N ASP A 309 -1.19 -3.46 -17.55
CA ASP A 309 -0.96 -3.14 -18.96
C ASP A 309 0.52 -3.29 -19.34
N TYR A 310 1.44 -3.05 -18.38
CA TYR A 310 2.88 -3.21 -18.57
C TYR A 310 3.38 -4.66 -18.41
N ALA A 311 2.55 -5.57 -17.94
CA ALA A 311 2.84 -6.98 -17.76
C ALA A 311 1.58 -7.82 -18.09
N PRO A 312 1.28 -8.01 -19.39
CA PRO A 312 -0.01 -8.58 -19.83
C PRO A 312 -0.20 -10.06 -19.45
N ASN A 313 0.87 -10.73 -19.02
CA ASN A 313 0.85 -12.10 -18.50
C ASN A 313 0.73 -12.18 -16.97
N TRP A 314 0.50 -11.06 -16.27
CA TRP A 314 0.38 -11.01 -14.82
C TRP A 314 -1.04 -10.71 -14.35
N LEU A 315 -1.46 -11.43 -13.31
CA LEU A 315 -2.65 -11.11 -12.53
C LEU A 315 -2.29 -11.06 -11.04
N ARG A 316 -2.73 -10.01 -10.35
CA ARG A 316 -2.65 -9.96 -8.89
C ARG A 316 -4.02 -10.26 -8.30
N VAL A 317 -4.06 -11.23 -7.40
CA VAL A 317 -5.29 -11.73 -6.76
C VAL A 317 -5.18 -11.52 -5.25
N GLY A 318 -6.12 -10.76 -4.68
CA GLY A 318 -6.24 -10.54 -3.24
C GLY A 318 -6.82 -11.75 -2.51
N LEU A 319 -6.88 -11.65 -1.19
CA LEU A 319 -7.40 -12.72 -0.34
C LEU A 319 -8.93 -12.81 -0.44
N ALA A 320 -9.45 -14.03 -0.49
CA ALA A 320 -10.86 -14.32 -0.26
C ALA A 320 -11.22 -14.12 1.23
N LYS A 321 -12.42 -13.62 1.49
CA LYS A 321 -12.88 -13.36 2.87
C LYS A 321 -13.06 -14.65 3.67
N ASP A 322 -13.65 -15.66 3.03
CA ASP A 322 -14.00 -16.92 3.64
C ASP A 322 -13.94 -18.07 2.63
N GLN A 323 -14.28 -19.27 3.09
CA GLN A 323 -14.27 -20.48 2.26
C GLN A 323 -15.29 -20.44 1.11
N SER A 324 -16.38 -19.68 1.25
CA SER A 324 -17.38 -19.54 0.18
C SER A 324 -16.81 -18.72 -0.97
N ASP A 325 -16.15 -17.59 -0.66
CA ASP A 325 -15.49 -16.75 -1.65
C ASP A 325 -14.32 -17.49 -2.32
N LEU A 326 -13.53 -18.23 -1.52
CA LEU A 326 -12.43 -19.02 -2.05
C LEU A 326 -12.93 -20.13 -3.00
N LYS A 327 -14.01 -20.81 -2.61
CA LYS A 327 -14.65 -21.83 -3.46
C LYS A 327 -15.20 -21.21 -4.75
N ARG A 328 -15.81 -20.03 -4.68
CA ARG A 328 -16.30 -19.32 -5.87
C ARG A 328 -15.17 -19.04 -6.87
N LEU A 329 -14.00 -18.60 -6.37
CA LEU A 329 -12.82 -18.43 -7.22
C LEU A 329 -12.38 -19.76 -7.82
N GLU A 330 -12.30 -20.83 -7.03
CA GLU A 330 -11.91 -22.16 -7.49
C GLU A 330 -12.86 -22.74 -8.54
N ASP A 331 -14.18 -22.60 -8.33
CA ASP A 331 -15.19 -23.03 -9.29
C ASP A 331 -15.05 -22.26 -10.62
N ALA A 332 -14.78 -20.95 -10.57
CA ALA A 332 -14.54 -20.15 -11.76
C ALA A 332 -13.27 -20.60 -12.51
N LEU A 333 -12.18 -20.85 -11.78
CA LEU A 333 -10.94 -21.36 -12.38
C LEU A 333 -11.13 -22.73 -13.03
N SER A 334 -11.96 -23.60 -12.44
CA SER A 334 -12.22 -24.95 -12.99
C SER A 334 -12.99 -24.94 -14.31
N THR A 335 -13.70 -23.87 -14.63
CA THR A 335 -14.44 -23.70 -15.89
C THR A 335 -13.64 -22.95 -16.95
N PHE A 336 -12.50 -22.37 -16.61
CA PHE A 336 -11.61 -21.73 -17.57
C PHE A 336 -10.99 -22.78 -18.51
N LYS A 337 -11.11 -22.54 -19.80
CA LYS A 337 -10.49 -23.38 -20.85
C LYS A 337 -9.42 -22.53 -21.53
N ALA A 338 -8.19 -22.90 -21.31
CA ALA A 338 -7.03 -22.36 -22.00
C ALA A 338 -7.04 -22.71 -23.49
#